data_e2d6a99513490e01896004b760648ce5
#
_entry.id   e2d6a99513490e01896004b760648ce5
#
_cell.length_a   1.000
_cell.length_b   1.000
_cell.length_c   1.000
_cell.angle_alpha   90.00
_cell.angle_beta   90.00
_cell.angle_gamma   90.00
#
_symmetry.space_group_name_H-M   'P 1'
#
loop_
_entity.id
_entity.type
_entity.pdbx_description
1 polymer ?
#
loop_
_entity_poly.entity_id
_entity_poly.type
_entity_poly.pdbx_seq_one_letter_code
_entity_poly.pdbx_strand_id
1 'polypeptide(L)'
;MHKLCTVHLLSNHKINSFQSMRKQEVQLLIESIKKEAHDRVVVDLSARILSLNANLTCLMMFGKKYMDEDLDKRGFKAIVQDVVDLASTPNLGDFFPFLGVIDLQGLNRKLKDLSKVFDEFLERIIDEHVEYHDRDQTKDFVDTMMDIMQSGEAEFQFDRRHIKAILLDMLLAAMDTTASTVEWILTELLRHPQVMKKLQNELQEVVGLERMVEESYLENLNYLIMVVNEGLRLHPAVPLFFHEAMEHCVVNDFHIQKGSRIIINCYAIHRDPNVWPDPE
;
A
#
# COMPACT_ATOMS: atom_id res chain seq x y z
N MET A 1 17.40 5.97 6.72
CA MET A 1 16.05 5.96 6.07
C MET A 1 15.09 5.00 6.78
N HIS A 2 15.29 3.67 6.75
CA HIS A 2 14.37 2.70 7.36
C HIS A 2 13.99 3.04 8.82
N LYS A 3 14.98 3.29 9.69
CA LYS A 3 14.77 3.68 11.10
C LYS A 3 13.91 4.95 11.23
N LEU A 4 14.17 5.98 10.39
CA LEU A 4 13.39 7.20 10.36
C LEU A 4 11.92 6.92 10.02
N CYS A 5 11.65 6.18 8.95
CA CYS A 5 10.28 5.82 8.57
C CYS A 5 9.56 5.05 9.68
N THR A 6 10.21 4.04 10.29
CA THR A 6 9.61 3.21 11.34
C THR A 6 9.28 4.02 12.59
N VAL A 7 10.18 4.92 13.01
CA VAL A 7 10.02 5.68 14.26
C VAL A 7 9.06 6.85 14.10
N HIS A 8 9.16 7.60 13.01
CA HIS A 8 8.43 8.87 12.87
C HIS A 8 7.16 8.79 12.03
N LEU A 9 7.11 7.92 11.01
CA LEU A 9 5.98 7.84 10.09
C LEU A 9 5.07 6.64 10.37
N LEU A 10 5.64 5.49 10.72
CA LEU A 10 4.91 4.22 10.88
C LEU A 10 4.81 3.78 12.36
N SER A 11 5.11 4.65 13.31
CA SER A 11 4.91 4.36 14.74
C SER A 11 3.42 4.26 15.08
N ASN A 12 3.06 3.45 16.08
CA ASN A 12 1.68 3.34 16.54
C ASN A 12 1.06 4.69 16.89
N HIS A 13 1.85 5.58 17.52
CA HIS A 13 1.39 6.94 17.86
C HIS A 13 0.98 7.71 16.61
N LYS A 14 1.84 7.70 15.55
CA LYS A 14 1.57 8.41 14.30
C LYS A 14 0.39 7.82 13.57
N ILE A 15 0.33 6.50 13.44
CA ILE A 15 -0.79 5.81 12.76
C ILE A 15 -2.12 6.06 13.49
N ASN A 16 -2.12 6.04 14.82
CA ASN A 16 -3.32 6.32 15.61
C ASN A 16 -3.79 7.78 15.49
N SER A 17 -2.90 8.73 15.22
CA SER A 17 -3.29 10.13 15.00
C SER A 17 -4.21 10.31 13.78
N PHE A 18 -4.20 9.37 12.84
CA PHE A 18 -5.10 9.36 11.66
C PHE A 18 -6.40 8.56 11.85
N GLN A 19 -6.69 8.05 13.04
CA GLN A 19 -7.85 7.20 13.29
C GLN A 19 -9.18 7.87 12.91
N SER A 20 -9.37 9.14 13.30
CA SER A 20 -10.61 9.88 12.98
C SER A 20 -10.80 10.06 11.47
N MET A 21 -9.72 10.33 10.75
CA MET A 21 -9.72 10.47 9.30
C MET A 21 -10.07 9.13 8.62
N ARG A 22 -9.45 8.01 9.04
CA ARG A 22 -9.79 6.68 8.51
C ARG A 22 -11.26 6.34 8.74
N LYS A 23 -11.77 6.59 9.96
CA LYS A 23 -13.19 6.38 10.31
C LYS A 23 -14.11 7.16 9.38
N GLN A 24 -13.80 8.44 9.12
CA GLN A 24 -14.60 9.30 8.26
C GLN A 24 -14.63 8.79 6.82
N GLU A 25 -13.49 8.41 6.25
CA GLU A 25 -13.42 7.92 4.86
C GLU A 25 -14.15 6.59 4.68
N VAL A 26 -14.02 5.66 5.65
CA VAL A 26 -14.77 4.40 5.62
C VAL A 26 -16.28 4.65 5.74
N GLN A 27 -16.70 5.60 6.58
CA GLN A 27 -18.12 5.98 6.69
C GLN A 27 -18.66 6.52 5.38
N LEU A 28 -17.94 7.40 4.69
CA LEU A 28 -18.33 7.94 3.39
C LEU A 28 -18.49 6.81 2.34
N LEU A 29 -17.59 5.84 2.33
CA LEU A 29 -17.72 4.67 1.46
C LEU A 29 -18.99 3.87 1.77
N ILE A 30 -19.26 3.57 3.05
CA ILE A 30 -20.44 2.79 3.48
C ILE A 30 -21.72 3.54 3.09
N GLU A 31 -21.78 4.84 3.29
CA GLU A 31 -22.94 5.67 2.91
C GLU A 31 -23.18 5.67 1.40
N SER A 32 -22.10 5.75 0.60
CA SER A 32 -22.19 5.64 -0.86
C SER A 32 -22.75 4.28 -1.29
N ILE A 33 -22.24 3.19 -0.73
CA ILE A 33 -22.69 1.82 -1.04
C ILE A 33 -24.17 1.64 -0.62
N LYS A 34 -24.56 2.14 0.55
CA LYS A 34 -25.97 2.09 1.02
C LYS A 34 -26.91 2.80 0.07
N LYS A 35 -26.52 3.99 -0.42
CA LYS A 35 -27.29 4.75 -1.39
C LYS A 35 -27.46 3.97 -2.71
N GLU A 36 -26.37 3.47 -3.26
CA GLU A 36 -26.40 2.69 -4.50
C GLU A 36 -27.24 1.41 -4.36
N ALA A 37 -27.13 0.72 -3.20
CA ALA A 37 -27.98 -0.44 -2.90
C ALA A 37 -29.48 -0.07 -2.80
N HIS A 38 -29.81 1.08 -2.19
CA HIS A 38 -31.18 1.58 -2.13
C HIS A 38 -31.71 1.86 -3.53
N ASP A 39 -30.90 2.49 -4.38
CA ASP A 39 -31.25 2.84 -5.76
C ASP A 39 -31.19 1.62 -6.71
N ARG A 40 -30.84 0.43 -6.20
CA ARG A 40 -30.65 -0.84 -6.94
C ARG A 40 -29.66 -0.75 -8.09
N VAL A 41 -28.61 0.07 -7.90
CA VAL A 41 -27.51 0.20 -8.84
C VAL A 41 -26.45 -0.85 -8.51
N VAL A 42 -25.83 -1.41 -9.54
CA VAL A 42 -24.69 -2.35 -9.37
C VAL A 42 -23.49 -1.57 -8.85
N VAL A 43 -22.92 -2.04 -7.75
CA VAL A 43 -21.73 -1.44 -7.12
C VAL A 43 -20.48 -2.12 -7.66
N ASP A 44 -19.57 -1.35 -8.27
CA ASP A 44 -18.21 -1.78 -8.53
C ASP A 44 -17.38 -1.62 -7.24
N LEU A 45 -17.33 -2.70 -6.44
CA LEU A 45 -16.68 -2.69 -5.14
C LEU A 45 -15.16 -2.53 -5.27
N SER A 46 -14.54 -3.12 -6.30
CA SER A 46 -13.10 -2.99 -6.57
C SER A 46 -12.69 -1.54 -6.80
N ALA A 47 -13.42 -0.83 -7.65
CA ALA A 47 -13.19 0.60 -7.89
C ALA A 47 -13.41 1.45 -6.62
N ARG A 48 -14.39 1.09 -5.78
CA ARG A 48 -14.65 1.79 -4.52
C ARG A 48 -13.54 1.57 -3.48
N ILE A 49 -13.07 0.34 -3.32
CA ILE A 49 -11.96 0.01 -2.42
C ILE A 49 -10.67 0.71 -2.84
N LEU A 50 -10.37 0.66 -4.14
CA LEU A 50 -9.19 1.35 -4.68
C LEU A 50 -9.26 2.86 -4.43
N SER A 51 -10.42 3.48 -4.64
CA SER A 51 -10.65 4.91 -4.37
C SER A 51 -10.51 5.25 -2.88
N LEU A 52 -11.09 4.43 -1.99
CA LEU A 52 -10.92 4.61 -0.55
C LEU A 52 -9.45 4.56 -0.16
N ASN A 53 -8.73 3.52 -0.63
CA ASN A 53 -7.33 3.33 -0.30
C ASN A 53 -6.46 4.49 -0.82
N ALA A 54 -6.70 4.97 -2.05
CA ALA A 54 -6.02 6.13 -2.61
C ALA A 54 -6.28 7.40 -1.78
N ASN A 55 -7.52 7.65 -1.38
CA ASN A 55 -7.87 8.79 -0.53
C ASN A 55 -7.18 8.73 0.83
N LEU A 56 -7.23 7.57 1.51
CA LEU A 56 -6.56 7.37 2.79
C LEU A 56 -5.05 7.59 2.68
N THR A 57 -4.42 7.04 1.66
CA THR A 57 -2.99 7.20 1.41
C THR A 57 -2.63 8.67 1.18
N CYS A 58 -3.36 9.37 0.32
CA CYS A 58 -3.11 10.79 0.05
C CYS A 58 -3.34 11.68 1.28
N LEU A 59 -4.39 11.41 2.05
CA LEU A 59 -4.67 12.18 3.28
C LEU A 59 -3.58 11.97 4.35
N MET A 60 -3.08 10.74 4.53
CA MET A 60 -2.01 10.46 5.48
C MET A 60 -0.67 11.04 5.04
N MET A 61 -0.39 11.01 3.73
CA MET A 61 0.90 11.42 3.20
C MET A 61 0.98 12.94 2.95
N PHE A 62 -0.10 13.54 2.43
CA PHE A 62 -0.13 14.89 1.86
C PHE A 62 -1.19 15.80 2.50
N GLY A 63 -1.94 15.33 3.50
CA GLY A 63 -2.99 16.09 4.17
C GLY A 63 -4.25 16.36 3.32
N LYS A 64 -4.25 16.02 2.03
CA LYS A 64 -5.37 16.27 1.13
C LYS A 64 -5.59 15.15 0.14
N LYS A 65 -6.81 15.07 -0.42
CA LYS A 65 -7.14 14.14 -1.51
C LYS A 65 -6.68 14.74 -2.83
N TYR A 66 -6.11 13.88 -3.69
CA TYR A 66 -5.79 14.25 -5.07
C TYR A 66 -6.81 13.64 -6.02
N MET A 67 -7.48 14.51 -6.79
CA MET A 67 -8.41 14.10 -7.84
C MET A 67 -7.62 13.74 -9.11
N ASP A 68 -8.30 13.06 -10.04
CA ASP A 68 -7.65 12.59 -11.29
C ASP A 68 -7.07 13.73 -12.16
N GLU A 69 -7.48 14.98 -11.91
CA GLU A 69 -7.04 16.17 -12.67
C GLU A 69 -5.75 16.81 -12.11
N ASP A 70 -5.29 16.42 -10.91
CA ASP A 70 -4.24 17.15 -10.18
C ASP A 70 -2.81 16.86 -10.64
N LEU A 71 -2.55 15.80 -11.39
CA LEU A 71 -1.19 15.41 -11.76
C LEU A 71 -0.83 15.76 -13.21
N ASP A 72 -1.61 15.26 -14.14
CA ASP A 72 -1.58 15.58 -15.58
C ASP A 72 -2.92 15.21 -16.24
N LYS A 73 -2.97 15.27 -17.58
CA LYS A 73 -4.19 14.93 -18.34
C LYS A 73 -4.66 13.48 -18.17
N ARG A 74 -3.81 12.58 -17.65
CA ARG A 74 -4.11 11.17 -17.42
C ARG A 74 -4.70 10.89 -16.04
N GLY A 75 -4.53 11.83 -15.09
CA GLY A 75 -4.96 11.69 -13.69
C GLY A 75 -3.99 10.93 -12.79
N PHE A 76 -4.07 11.21 -11.49
CA PHE A 76 -3.16 10.66 -10.47
C PHE A 76 -3.15 9.13 -10.44
N LYS A 77 -4.32 8.49 -10.44
CA LYS A 77 -4.43 7.02 -10.37
C LYS A 77 -3.80 6.33 -11.57
N ALA A 78 -4.01 6.87 -12.78
CA ALA A 78 -3.46 6.29 -14.00
C ALA A 78 -1.93 6.34 -14.00
N ILE A 79 -1.34 7.44 -13.52
CA ILE A 79 0.12 7.56 -13.45
C ILE A 79 0.72 6.62 -12.41
N VAL A 80 0.08 6.46 -11.25
CA VAL A 80 0.50 5.47 -10.24
C VAL A 80 0.42 4.07 -10.82
N GLN A 81 -0.66 3.74 -11.55
CA GLN A 81 -0.80 2.44 -12.21
C GLN A 81 0.30 2.21 -13.26
N ASP A 82 0.62 3.22 -14.07
CA ASP A 82 1.73 3.15 -15.04
C ASP A 82 3.06 2.79 -14.37
N VAL A 83 3.32 3.29 -13.14
CA VAL A 83 4.54 2.94 -12.38
C VAL A 83 4.49 1.52 -11.87
N VAL A 84 3.34 1.07 -11.33
CA VAL A 84 3.14 -0.30 -10.85
C VAL A 84 3.33 -1.29 -12.02
N ASP A 85 2.74 -1.01 -13.17
CA ASP A 85 2.88 -1.82 -14.38
C ASP A 85 4.34 -1.87 -14.87
N LEU A 86 5.03 -0.73 -14.83
CA LEU A 86 6.45 -0.66 -15.18
C LEU A 86 7.33 -1.44 -14.20
N ALA A 87 7.06 -1.32 -12.89
CA ALA A 87 7.80 -2.02 -11.84
C ALA A 87 7.59 -3.55 -11.90
N SER A 88 6.40 -4.00 -12.33
CA SER A 88 6.08 -5.42 -12.51
C SER A 88 6.57 -6.01 -13.83
N THR A 89 7.00 -5.18 -14.78
CA THR A 89 7.47 -5.64 -16.09
C THR A 89 8.90 -6.18 -15.99
N PRO A 90 9.16 -7.46 -16.34
CA PRO A 90 10.52 -8.01 -16.37
C PRO A 90 11.43 -7.23 -17.31
N ASN A 91 12.51 -6.69 -16.77
CA ASN A 91 13.51 -5.97 -17.56
C ASN A 91 14.57 -6.93 -18.08
N LEU A 92 14.65 -7.11 -19.40
CA LEU A 92 15.66 -7.97 -20.04
C LEU A 92 17.10 -7.52 -19.72
N GLY A 93 17.33 -6.24 -19.53
CA GLY A 93 18.63 -5.70 -19.14
C GLY A 93 19.13 -6.18 -17.76
N ASP A 94 18.20 -6.58 -16.89
CA ASP A 94 18.54 -7.14 -15.58
C ASP A 94 19.08 -8.57 -15.65
N PHE A 95 18.66 -9.33 -16.66
CA PHE A 95 19.09 -10.71 -16.91
C PHE A 95 20.25 -10.76 -17.90
N PHE A 96 20.27 -9.83 -18.84
CA PHE A 96 21.28 -9.70 -19.88
C PHE A 96 21.83 -8.27 -19.93
N PRO A 97 22.84 -7.92 -19.12
CA PRO A 97 23.33 -6.54 -18.95
C PRO A 97 23.68 -5.82 -20.26
N PHE A 98 24.16 -6.56 -21.27
CA PHE A 98 24.48 -6.01 -22.61
C PHE A 98 23.24 -5.51 -23.36
N LEU A 99 22.03 -6.06 -23.09
CA LEU A 99 20.78 -5.59 -23.68
C LEU A 99 20.24 -4.33 -22.98
N GLY A 100 20.60 -4.11 -21.71
CA GLY A 100 20.20 -2.93 -20.94
C GLY A 100 20.71 -1.61 -21.55
N VAL A 101 21.84 -1.64 -22.25
CA VAL A 101 22.43 -0.45 -22.91
C VAL A 101 21.54 0.05 -24.06
N ILE A 102 20.81 -0.86 -24.74
CA ILE A 102 20.04 -0.56 -25.95
C ILE A 102 18.60 -0.16 -25.63
N ASP A 103 18.15 -0.39 -24.38
CA ASP A 103 16.76 -0.16 -23.91
C ASP A 103 15.69 -0.71 -24.89
N LEU A 104 15.84 -1.97 -25.30
CA LEU A 104 14.99 -2.63 -26.31
C LEU A 104 13.50 -2.57 -25.96
N GLN A 105 13.16 -2.60 -24.69
CA GLN A 105 11.78 -2.57 -24.20
C GLN A 105 11.27 -1.12 -23.98
N GLY A 106 12.15 -0.10 -24.09
CA GLY A 106 11.83 1.30 -23.81
C GLY A 106 11.51 1.59 -22.34
N LEU A 107 11.84 0.66 -21.42
CA LEU A 107 11.52 0.78 -20.00
C LEU A 107 12.27 1.92 -19.35
N ASN A 108 13.55 2.12 -19.68
CA ASN A 108 14.36 3.22 -19.13
C ASN A 108 13.81 4.59 -19.55
N ARG A 109 13.31 4.71 -20.80
CA ARG A 109 12.68 5.93 -21.28
C ARG A 109 11.39 6.22 -20.50
N LYS A 110 10.50 5.22 -20.42
CA LYS A 110 9.24 5.34 -19.65
C LYS A 110 9.49 5.70 -18.19
N LEU A 111 10.48 5.05 -17.56
CA LEU A 111 10.86 5.34 -16.18
C LEU A 111 11.34 6.79 -15.99
N LYS A 112 12.14 7.31 -16.92
CA LYS A 112 12.59 8.71 -16.88
C LYS A 112 11.43 9.69 -17.00
N ASP A 113 10.48 9.42 -17.90
CA ASP A 113 9.31 10.29 -18.10
C ASP A 113 8.42 10.29 -16.85
N LEU A 114 8.13 9.11 -16.27
CA LEU A 114 7.36 8.99 -15.04
C LEU A 114 8.08 9.60 -13.83
N SER A 115 9.40 9.37 -13.70
CA SER A 115 10.21 9.96 -12.64
C SER A 115 10.14 11.50 -12.65
N LYS A 116 10.15 12.12 -13.83
CA LYS A 116 10.02 13.57 -13.97
C LYS A 116 8.64 14.04 -13.49
N VAL A 117 7.56 13.36 -13.90
CA VAL A 117 6.19 13.71 -13.49
C VAL A 117 6.06 13.64 -11.97
N PHE A 118 6.57 12.57 -11.34
CA PHE A 118 6.52 12.43 -9.88
C PHE A 118 7.41 13.43 -9.17
N ASP A 119 8.59 13.73 -9.70
CA ASP A 119 9.48 14.72 -9.10
C ASP A 119 8.84 16.12 -9.07
N GLU A 120 8.24 16.54 -10.17
CA GLU A 120 7.51 17.83 -10.28
C GLU A 120 6.27 17.84 -9.35
N PHE A 121 5.55 16.74 -9.26
CA PHE A 121 4.39 16.63 -8.39
C PHE A 121 4.78 16.70 -6.91
N LEU A 122 5.75 15.91 -6.48
CA LEU A 122 6.20 15.90 -5.09
C LEU A 122 6.89 17.20 -4.67
N GLU A 123 7.60 17.85 -5.58
CA GLU A 123 8.18 19.18 -5.31
C GLU A 123 7.08 20.21 -5.05
N ARG A 124 6.03 20.24 -5.89
CA ARG A 124 4.87 21.11 -5.68
C ARG A 124 4.20 20.85 -4.32
N ILE A 125 4.02 19.58 -3.92
CA ILE A 125 3.46 19.25 -2.61
C ILE A 125 4.31 19.80 -1.49
N ILE A 126 5.64 19.63 -1.56
CA ILE A 126 6.55 20.13 -0.54
C ILE A 126 6.50 21.66 -0.48
N ASP A 127 6.44 22.34 -1.63
CA ASP A 127 6.33 23.80 -1.67
C ASP A 127 5.01 24.30 -1.08
N GLU A 128 3.89 23.63 -1.36
CA GLU A 128 2.60 23.93 -0.74
C GLU A 128 2.67 23.83 0.80
N HIS A 129 3.36 22.81 1.35
CA HIS A 129 3.52 22.66 2.80
C HIS A 129 4.47 23.72 3.41
N VAL A 130 5.41 24.23 2.64
CA VAL A 130 6.26 25.37 3.07
C VAL A 130 5.45 26.65 3.17
N GLU A 131 4.54 26.88 2.22
CA GLU A 131 3.74 28.12 2.14
C GLU A 131 2.55 28.12 3.12
N TYR A 132 1.89 26.96 3.31
CA TYR A 132 0.63 26.84 4.07
C TYR A 132 0.82 25.94 5.29
N HIS A 133 1.56 26.42 6.29
CA HIS A 133 1.75 25.69 7.54
C HIS A 133 0.55 25.93 8.49
N ASP A 134 -0.50 25.11 8.41
CA ASP A 134 -1.61 25.14 9.36
C ASP A 134 -1.21 24.38 10.63
N ARG A 135 -1.07 25.11 11.74
CA ARG A 135 -0.60 24.57 13.04
C ARG A 135 -1.66 23.76 13.79
N ASP A 136 -2.92 23.84 13.38
CA ASP A 136 -4.05 23.24 14.10
C ASP A 136 -4.49 21.86 13.53
N GLN A 137 -3.92 21.43 12.40
CA GLN A 137 -4.23 20.13 11.79
C GLN A 137 -3.27 19.02 12.25
N THR A 138 -3.74 17.77 12.18
CA THR A 138 -2.89 16.60 12.35
C THR A 138 -1.81 16.59 11.30
N LYS A 139 -0.53 16.72 11.72
CA LYS A 139 0.61 16.71 10.80
C LYS A 139 0.59 15.45 9.94
N ASP A 140 0.66 15.61 8.65
CA ASP A 140 0.82 14.51 7.69
C ASP A 140 2.28 14.02 7.62
N PHE A 141 2.59 13.15 6.64
CA PHE A 141 3.95 12.63 6.51
C PHE A 141 4.91 13.67 5.95
N VAL A 142 4.48 14.55 5.04
CA VAL A 142 5.31 15.66 4.53
C VAL A 142 5.69 16.58 5.66
N ASP A 143 4.72 17.05 6.46
CA ASP A 143 4.98 17.90 7.63
C ASP A 143 5.99 17.28 8.58
N THR A 144 5.78 15.99 8.91
CA THR A 144 6.67 15.26 9.82
C THR A 144 8.10 15.18 9.28
N MET A 145 8.27 14.92 7.98
CA MET A 145 9.60 14.85 7.37
C MET A 145 10.24 16.23 7.23
N MET A 146 9.45 17.26 7.00
CA MET A 146 9.96 18.64 6.98
C MET A 146 10.43 19.09 8.37
N ASP A 147 9.73 18.73 9.44
CA ASP A 147 10.19 18.97 10.81
C ASP A 147 11.55 18.30 11.07
N ILE A 148 11.71 17.02 10.67
CA ILE A 148 12.98 16.31 10.81
C ILE A 148 14.11 16.96 10.00
N MET A 149 13.79 17.43 8.80
CA MET A 149 14.76 18.15 7.97
C MET A 149 15.20 19.47 8.61
N GLN A 150 14.28 20.20 9.21
CA GLN A 150 14.55 21.49 9.87
C GLN A 150 15.24 21.33 11.22
N SER A 151 14.88 20.33 12.02
CA SER A 151 15.50 20.09 13.34
C SER A 151 16.92 19.54 13.25
N GLY A 152 17.29 18.92 12.12
CA GLY A 152 18.58 18.25 11.95
C GLY A 152 18.72 16.97 12.80
N GLU A 153 17.63 16.37 13.27
CA GLU A 153 17.64 15.14 14.09
C GLU A 153 18.12 13.89 13.33
N ALA A 154 18.15 13.94 12.00
CA ALA A 154 18.60 12.82 11.19
C ALA A 154 20.14 12.62 11.37
N GLU A 155 20.55 11.34 11.47
CA GLU A 155 21.97 10.95 11.59
C GLU A 155 22.80 11.28 10.31
N PHE A 156 22.16 11.81 9.26
CA PHE A 156 22.75 12.16 7.97
C PHE A 156 22.07 13.43 7.42
N GLN A 157 22.67 14.02 6.38
CA GLN A 157 22.08 15.19 5.73
C GLN A 157 20.77 14.82 5.05
N PHE A 158 19.63 15.07 5.74
CA PHE A 158 18.29 14.83 5.26
C PHE A 158 17.78 16.06 4.49
N ASP A 159 17.39 15.86 3.25
CA ASP A 159 16.94 16.93 2.35
C ASP A 159 15.68 16.54 1.56
N ARG A 160 15.16 17.47 0.74
CA ARG A 160 13.96 17.26 -0.08
C ARG A 160 14.02 16.01 -0.98
N ARG A 161 15.19 15.63 -1.47
CA ARG A 161 15.36 14.42 -2.30
C ARG A 161 15.01 13.16 -1.51
N HIS A 162 15.40 13.13 -0.25
CA HIS A 162 15.07 12.02 0.65
C HIS A 162 13.57 11.98 0.97
N ILE A 163 12.96 13.17 1.18
CA ILE A 163 11.50 13.29 1.37
C ILE A 163 10.76 12.71 0.15
N LYS A 164 11.09 13.19 -1.06
CA LYS A 164 10.48 12.70 -2.30
C LYS A 164 10.66 11.19 -2.50
N ALA A 165 11.83 10.64 -2.23
CA ALA A 165 12.08 9.22 -2.34
C ALA A 165 11.22 8.40 -1.38
N ILE A 166 11.12 8.81 -0.09
CA ILE A 166 10.27 8.13 0.91
C ILE A 166 8.80 8.21 0.50
N LEU A 167 8.33 9.37 0.09
CA LEU A 167 6.94 9.56 -0.33
C LEU A 167 6.60 8.68 -1.53
N LEU A 168 7.49 8.59 -2.52
CA LEU A 168 7.28 7.74 -3.68
C LEU A 168 7.23 6.26 -3.29
N ASP A 169 8.18 5.78 -2.49
CA ASP A 169 8.22 4.40 -2.02
C ASP A 169 6.94 4.03 -1.25
N MET A 170 6.50 4.89 -0.33
CA MET A 170 5.29 4.67 0.46
C MET A 170 4.02 4.71 -0.40
N LEU A 171 3.93 5.65 -1.33
CA LEU A 171 2.79 5.79 -2.23
C LEU A 171 2.61 4.53 -3.07
N LEU A 172 3.68 4.07 -3.73
CA LEU A 172 3.63 2.88 -4.57
C LEU A 172 3.31 1.61 -3.78
N ALA A 173 3.90 1.46 -2.60
CA ALA A 173 3.67 0.29 -1.76
C ALA A 173 2.24 0.24 -1.20
N ALA A 174 1.65 1.39 -0.83
CA ALA A 174 0.36 1.44 -0.13
C ALA A 174 -0.84 1.33 -1.07
N MET A 175 -0.78 1.86 -2.30
CA MET A 175 -1.96 2.04 -3.12
C MET A 175 -2.60 0.75 -3.62
N ASP A 176 -1.81 -0.19 -4.12
CA ASP A 176 -2.34 -1.39 -4.77
C ASP A 176 -2.47 -2.57 -3.79
N THR A 177 -1.46 -2.81 -2.96
CA THR A 177 -1.38 -3.99 -2.11
C THR A 177 -2.53 -4.11 -1.11
N THR A 178 -2.89 -3.01 -0.45
CA THR A 178 -3.99 -2.98 0.53
C THR A 178 -5.33 -3.15 -0.16
N ALA A 179 -5.57 -2.47 -1.28
CA ALA A 179 -6.81 -2.56 -2.03
C ALA A 179 -7.04 -3.99 -2.55
N SER A 180 -6.03 -4.58 -3.19
CA SER A 180 -6.08 -5.97 -3.68
C SER A 180 -6.33 -6.97 -2.56
N THR A 181 -5.70 -6.80 -1.39
CA THR A 181 -5.93 -7.68 -0.22
C THR A 181 -7.39 -7.64 0.23
N VAL A 182 -7.97 -6.44 0.37
CA VAL A 182 -9.38 -6.28 0.78
C VAL A 182 -10.32 -6.89 -0.26
N GLU A 183 -10.05 -6.66 -1.54
CA GLU A 183 -10.84 -7.20 -2.65
C GLU A 183 -10.85 -8.74 -2.66
N TRP A 184 -9.68 -9.37 -2.51
CA TRP A 184 -9.58 -10.82 -2.47
C TRP A 184 -10.28 -11.41 -1.25
N ILE A 185 -10.11 -10.83 -0.06
CA ILE A 185 -10.80 -11.29 1.16
C ILE A 185 -12.33 -11.22 0.98
N LEU A 186 -12.84 -10.11 0.46
CA LEU A 186 -14.27 -9.97 0.18
C LEU A 186 -14.77 -10.97 -0.87
N THR A 187 -13.97 -11.21 -1.91
CA THR A 187 -14.27 -12.22 -2.94
C THR A 187 -14.38 -13.61 -2.33
N GLU A 188 -13.42 -14.00 -1.48
CA GLU A 188 -13.48 -15.31 -0.80
C GLU A 188 -14.65 -15.40 0.17
N LEU A 189 -14.98 -14.34 0.89
CA LEU A 189 -16.17 -14.31 1.75
C LEU A 189 -17.46 -14.50 0.95
N LEU A 190 -17.56 -13.91 -0.25
CA LEU A 190 -18.72 -14.10 -1.14
C LEU A 190 -18.80 -15.53 -1.70
N ARG A 191 -17.65 -16.15 -1.96
CA ARG A 191 -17.54 -17.55 -2.42
C ARG A 191 -17.86 -18.56 -1.31
N HIS A 192 -17.70 -18.19 -0.03
CA HIS A 192 -17.87 -19.04 1.14
C HIS A 192 -18.95 -18.48 2.10
N PRO A 193 -20.24 -18.60 1.77
CA PRO A 193 -21.33 -18.00 2.55
C PRO A 193 -21.37 -18.41 4.02
N GLN A 194 -20.91 -19.61 4.36
CA GLN A 194 -20.81 -20.08 5.74
C GLN A 194 -19.75 -19.32 6.55
N VAL A 195 -18.63 -18.97 5.94
CA VAL A 195 -17.56 -18.15 6.54
C VAL A 195 -18.07 -16.72 6.73
N MET A 196 -18.70 -16.16 5.69
CA MET A 196 -19.35 -14.84 5.75
C MET A 196 -20.37 -14.79 6.91
N LYS A 197 -21.23 -15.79 7.03
CA LYS A 197 -22.25 -15.84 8.10
C LYS A 197 -21.62 -15.89 9.48
N LYS A 198 -20.55 -16.67 9.65
CA LYS A 198 -19.86 -16.78 10.93
C LYS A 198 -19.19 -15.43 11.29
N LEU A 199 -18.59 -14.76 10.33
CA LEU A 199 -18.02 -13.41 10.52
C LEU A 199 -19.10 -12.39 10.89
N GLN A 200 -20.25 -12.41 10.20
CA GLN A 200 -21.39 -11.55 10.54
C GLN A 200 -21.91 -11.78 11.96
N ASN A 201 -21.94 -13.03 12.42
CA ASN A 201 -22.35 -13.35 13.80
C ASN A 201 -21.36 -12.77 14.82
N GLU A 202 -20.04 -12.92 14.62
CA GLU A 202 -19.03 -12.29 15.50
C GLU A 202 -19.22 -10.77 15.54
N LEU A 203 -19.37 -10.13 14.38
CA LEU A 203 -19.60 -8.67 14.32
C LEU A 203 -20.87 -8.27 15.08
N GLN A 204 -21.95 -9.05 14.96
CA GLN A 204 -23.18 -8.80 15.67
C GLN A 204 -23.03 -8.97 17.19
N GLU A 205 -22.30 -9.98 17.65
CA GLU A 205 -22.05 -10.24 19.07
C GLU A 205 -21.16 -9.19 19.71
N VAL A 206 -20.08 -8.78 19.04
CA VAL A 206 -19.09 -7.85 19.60
C VAL A 206 -19.49 -6.39 19.44
N VAL A 207 -20.03 -6.01 18.28
CA VAL A 207 -20.33 -4.62 17.94
C VAL A 207 -21.82 -4.30 18.07
N GLY A 208 -22.70 -5.24 17.67
CA GLY A 208 -24.14 -5.04 17.54
C GLY A 208 -24.54 -4.57 16.15
N LEU A 209 -25.85 -4.54 15.90
CA LEU A 209 -26.41 -4.20 14.57
C LEU A 209 -26.52 -2.70 14.30
N GLU A 210 -26.64 -1.91 15.37
CA GLU A 210 -26.95 -0.47 15.27
C GLU A 210 -25.69 0.42 15.30
N ARG A 211 -24.52 -0.17 15.49
CA ARG A 211 -23.28 0.58 15.61
C ARG A 211 -22.35 0.31 14.45
N MET A 212 -21.58 1.34 14.08
CA MET A 212 -20.48 1.18 13.14
C MET A 212 -19.31 0.47 13.82
N VAL A 213 -18.62 -0.40 13.10
CA VAL A 213 -17.37 -1.01 13.59
C VAL A 213 -16.30 0.08 13.72
N GLU A 214 -15.68 0.14 14.89
CA GLU A 214 -14.56 1.04 15.17
C GLU A 214 -13.28 0.25 15.41
N GLU A 215 -12.13 0.89 15.25
CA GLU A 215 -10.82 0.24 15.44
C GLU A 215 -10.64 -0.35 16.84
N SER A 216 -11.30 0.23 17.84
CA SER A 216 -11.30 -0.26 19.24
C SER A 216 -11.94 -1.67 19.40
N TYR A 217 -12.77 -2.12 18.46
CA TYR A 217 -13.34 -3.46 18.51
C TYR A 217 -12.42 -4.53 17.93
N LEU A 218 -11.39 -4.15 17.14
CA LEU A 218 -10.56 -5.10 16.39
C LEU A 218 -9.87 -6.14 17.29
N GLU A 219 -9.46 -5.76 18.49
CA GLU A 219 -8.83 -6.67 19.46
C GLU A 219 -9.76 -7.82 19.90
N ASN A 220 -11.09 -7.64 19.77
CA ASN A 220 -12.11 -8.63 20.15
C ASN A 220 -12.69 -9.39 18.94
N LEU A 221 -12.28 -9.06 17.71
CA LEU A 221 -12.76 -9.67 16.47
C LEU A 221 -11.80 -10.78 16.01
N ASN A 222 -11.71 -11.86 16.79
CA ASN A 222 -10.75 -12.94 16.56
C ASN A 222 -10.98 -13.67 15.24
N TYR A 223 -12.26 -13.90 14.88
CA TYR A 223 -12.58 -14.59 13.64
C TYR A 223 -12.27 -13.71 12.41
N LEU A 224 -12.51 -12.42 12.50
CA LEU A 224 -12.07 -11.46 11.47
C LEU A 224 -10.57 -11.55 11.23
N ILE A 225 -9.76 -11.60 12.29
CA ILE A 225 -8.31 -11.73 12.19
C ILE A 225 -7.92 -13.03 11.46
N MET A 226 -8.60 -14.15 11.79
CA MET A 226 -8.38 -15.43 11.10
C MET A 226 -8.74 -15.34 9.61
N VAL A 227 -9.87 -14.71 9.28
CA VAL A 227 -10.29 -14.48 7.88
C VAL A 227 -9.27 -13.64 7.10
N VAL A 228 -8.77 -12.56 7.72
CA VAL A 228 -7.74 -11.72 7.09
C VAL A 228 -6.45 -12.50 6.86
N ASN A 229 -5.98 -13.25 7.86
CA ASN A 229 -4.77 -14.06 7.74
C ASN A 229 -4.90 -15.13 6.66
N GLU A 230 -6.06 -15.80 6.58
CA GLU A 230 -6.34 -16.80 5.55
C GLU A 230 -6.42 -16.17 4.15
N GLY A 231 -7.03 -15.01 4.04
CA GLY A 231 -7.04 -14.24 2.79
C GLY A 231 -5.63 -13.88 2.31
N LEU A 232 -4.76 -13.44 3.21
CA LEU A 232 -3.35 -13.16 2.90
C LEU A 232 -2.56 -14.42 2.54
N ARG A 233 -2.89 -15.57 3.15
CA ARG A 233 -2.29 -16.85 2.79
C ARG A 233 -2.69 -17.28 1.37
N LEU A 234 -3.98 -17.23 1.06
CA LEU A 234 -4.52 -17.64 -0.23
C LEU A 234 -4.14 -16.66 -1.35
N HIS A 235 -4.16 -15.37 -1.06
CA HIS A 235 -3.94 -14.30 -2.05
C HIS A 235 -2.89 -13.30 -1.55
N PRO A 236 -1.60 -13.73 -1.47
CA PRO A 236 -0.55 -12.79 -1.08
C PRO A 236 -0.43 -11.68 -2.12
N ALA A 237 -0.52 -10.41 -1.68
CA ALA A 237 -0.42 -9.25 -2.56
C ALA A 237 0.90 -9.21 -3.36
N VAL A 238 1.97 -9.78 -2.78
CA VAL A 238 3.27 -9.99 -3.45
C VAL A 238 3.58 -11.49 -3.45
N PRO A 239 3.22 -12.24 -4.51
CA PRO A 239 3.39 -13.70 -4.55
C PRO A 239 4.83 -14.15 -4.71
N LEU A 240 5.71 -13.30 -5.28
CA LEU A 240 7.12 -13.55 -5.50
C LEU A 240 7.96 -12.41 -4.89
N PHE A 241 8.84 -12.74 -3.95
CA PHE A 241 9.81 -11.78 -3.40
C PHE A 241 11.18 -11.97 -4.04
N PHE A 242 11.80 -10.86 -4.44
CA PHE A 242 13.12 -10.83 -5.04
C PHE A 242 14.13 -10.30 -4.03
N HIS A 243 15.20 -11.07 -3.81
CA HIS A 243 16.33 -10.71 -2.98
C HIS A 243 17.63 -10.87 -3.77
N GLU A 244 18.70 -10.31 -3.26
CA GLU A 244 20.06 -10.52 -3.75
C GLU A 244 20.95 -10.97 -2.59
N ALA A 245 21.76 -11.99 -2.83
CA ALA A 245 22.70 -12.47 -1.84
C ALA A 245 23.83 -11.44 -1.65
N MET A 246 23.90 -10.84 -0.47
CA MET A 246 24.95 -9.85 -0.13
C MET A 246 26.32 -10.47 0.05
N GLU A 247 26.37 -11.76 0.39
CA GLU A 247 27.59 -12.54 0.65
C GLU A 247 27.44 -13.97 0.10
N HIS A 248 28.56 -14.69 -0.01
CA HIS A 248 28.50 -16.13 -0.27
C HIS A 248 27.89 -16.84 0.95
N CYS A 249 26.88 -17.66 0.74
CA CYS A 249 26.24 -18.41 1.83
C CYS A 249 25.87 -19.83 1.39
N VAL A 250 25.56 -20.69 2.36
CA VAL A 250 25.08 -22.05 2.12
C VAL A 250 23.73 -22.21 2.82
N VAL A 251 22.74 -22.65 2.08
CA VAL A 251 21.39 -22.92 2.60
C VAL A 251 21.02 -24.35 2.19
N ASN A 252 20.80 -25.24 3.16
CA ASN A 252 20.51 -26.66 2.91
C ASN A 252 21.44 -27.31 1.87
N ASP A 253 22.75 -27.14 2.06
CA ASP A 253 23.83 -27.65 1.19
C ASP A 253 23.91 -27.00 -0.21
N PHE A 254 23.05 -26.06 -0.53
CA PHE A 254 23.17 -25.27 -1.76
C PHE A 254 24.09 -24.07 -1.56
N HIS A 255 25.13 -23.98 -2.38
CA HIS A 255 26.04 -22.85 -2.41
C HIS A 255 25.43 -21.68 -3.21
N ILE A 256 25.15 -20.57 -2.53
CA ILE A 256 24.64 -19.35 -3.12
C ILE A 256 25.79 -18.35 -3.21
N GLN A 257 26.08 -17.90 -4.43
CA GLN A 257 27.13 -16.91 -4.65
C GLN A 257 26.64 -15.50 -4.32
N LYS A 258 27.55 -14.64 -3.87
CA LYS A 258 27.28 -13.21 -3.76
C LYS A 258 26.78 -12.64 -5.08
N GLY A 259 25.77 -11.79 -5.03
CA GLY A 259 25.13 -11.20 -6.21
C GLY A 259 24.11 -12.12 -6.91
N SER A 260 23.88 -13.35 -6.38
CA SER A 260 22.82 -14.22 -6.91
C SER A 260 21.47 -13.62 -6.61
N ARG A 261 20.59 -13.57 -7.62
CA ARG A 261 19.16 -13.26 -7.41
C ARG A 261 18.46 -14.47 -6.82
N ILE A 262 17.70 -14.23 -5.76
CA ILE A 262 16.93 -15.23 -5.05
C ILE A 262 15.46 -14.86 -5.19
N ILE A 263 14.64 -15.80 -5.65
CA ILE A 263 13.20 -15.64 -5.76
C ILE A 263 12.56 -16.51 -4.70
N ILE A 264 11.83 -15.88 -3.77
CA ILE A 264 11.02 -16.56 -2.76
C ILE A 264 9.60 -16.65 -3.27
N ASN A 265 9.14 -17.86 -3.55
CA ASN A 265 7.79 -18.12 -4.04
C ASN A 265 6.81 -18.27 -2.87
N CYS A 266 6.30 -17.15 -2.34
CA CYS A 266 5.33 -17.14 -1.26
C CYS A 266 4.03 -17.84 -1.63
N TYR A 267 3.58 -17.72 -2.88
CA TYR A 267 2.39 -18.43 -3.37
C TYR A 267 2.51 -19.94 -3.18
N ALA A 268 3.64 -20.53 -3.55
CA ALA A 268 3.88 -21.96 -3.37
C ALA A 268 4.04 -22.35 -1.89
N ILE A 269 4.75 -21.55 -1.10
CA ILE A 269 4.94 -21.80 0.34
C ILE A 269 3.59 -21.80 1.07
N HIS A 270 2.71 -20.87 0.74
CA HIS A 270 1.40 -20.76 1.36
C HIS A 270 0.43 -21.87 0.93
N ARG A 271 0.78 -22.68 -0.06
CA ARG A 271 0.00 -23.81 -0.58
C ARG A 271 0.73 -25.15 -0.49
N ASP A 272 1.82 -25.21 0.26
CA ASP A 272 2.55 -26.47 0.46
C ASP A 272 1.71 -27.44 1.31
N PRO A 273 1.27 -28.61 0.76
CA PRO A 273 0.46 -29.58 1.47
C PRO A 273 1.18 -30.27 2.63
N ASN A 274 2.52 -30.16 2.71
CA ASN A 274 3.28 -30.63 3.85
C ASN A 274 3.14 -29.71 5.08
N VAL A 275 2.77 -28.45 4.87
CA VAL A 275 2.59 -27.42 5.91
C VAL A 275 1.12 -27.13 6.17
N TRP A 276 0.32 -27.10 5.14
CA TRP A 276 -1.10 -26.72 5.19
C TRP A 276 -1.97 -27.94 4.88
N PRO A 277 -2.84 -28.41 5.82
CA PRO A 277 -3.68 -29.60 5.62
C PRO A 277 -4.64 -29.49 4.42
N ASP A 278 -5.23 -28.32 4.20
CA ASP A 278 -6.14 -28.02 3.10
C ASP A 278 -5.62 -26.73 2.40
N PRO A 279 -4.61 -26.88 1.52
CA PRO A 279 -3.85 -25.72 1.04
C PRO A 279 -4.61 -24.79 0.06
N GLU A 280 -5.73 -25.28 -0.56
CA GLU A 280 -6.52 -24.53 -1.57
C GLU A 280 -7.81 -23.92 -1.00
#